data_1f5de54caedb1a9f4fdc37f016ec8c89
#
_entry.id   1f5de54caedb1a9f4fdc37f016ec8c89
#
_cell.length_a   1.000
_cell.length_b   1.000
_cell.length_c   1.000
_cell.angle_alpha   90.00
_cell.angle_beta   90.00
_cell.angle_gamma   90.00
#
_symmetry.space_group_name_H-M   'P 1'
#
loop_
_entity.id
_entity.type
_entity.pdbx_description
1 polymer ?
#
loop_
_entity_poly.entity_id
_entity_poly.type
_entity_poly.pdbx_seq_one_letter_code
_entity_poly.pdbx_strand_id
1 'polypeptide(L)'
;MDATLIRRIAEDRAARRGVALVTALDDAATTALVATDGGDMGAALPAAVRNAALDAIRQDQATNVEAEGRRWFVNVFAPRPRLIVIGAVHIAQALAPMAAAVGYDMVVVDPRGAFLTPDRFPGVTARIAWPEDVLPEIGLDPASALLALTHDPKLDDPALTLALDAPLFYIGALGSTRTHAKRVARLEEAGFDAGRITRIHAPVGLAIGARTAPEIALSILSEVVAVRRLGSAEALRRRPPKG
;
A
#
# COMPACT_ATOMS: atom_id res chain seq x y z
N MET A 1 5.29 20.41 -23.20
CA MET A 1 5.75 19.37 -22.25
C MET A 1 6.95 18.65 -22.88
N ASP A 2 8.06 18.55 -22.19
CA ASP A 2 9.29 17.91 -22.69
C ASP A 2 9.08 16.39 -22.84
N ALA A 3 9.47 15.84 -24.00
CA ALA A 3 9.40 14.39 -24.28
C ALA A 3 10.21 13.55 -23.28
N THR A 4 11.27 14.12 -22.71
CA THR A 4 12.11 13.48 -21.70
C THR A 4 11.36 13.25 -20.40
N LEU A 5 10.57 14.23 -19.95
CA LEU A 5 9.73 14.12 -18.74
C LEU A 5 8.64 13.07 -18.93
N ILE A 6 8.01 13.00 -20.12
CA ILE A 6 6.98 12.00 -20.43
C ILE A 6 7.57 10.59 -20.38
N ARG A 7 8.76 10.40 -20.98
CA ARG A 7 9.45 9.10 -20.99
C ARG A 7 9.78 8.68 -19.55
N ARG A 8 10.34 9.59 -18.75
CA ARG A 8 10.66 9.30 -17.35
C ARG A 8 9.42 8.93 -16.54
N ILE A 9 8.29 9.61 -16.72
CA ILE A 9 7.01 9.25 -16.07
C ILE A 9 6.60 7.81 -16.43
N ALA A 10 6.73 7.43 -17.72
CA ALA A 10 6.38 6.09 -18.16
C ALA A 10 7.30 5.02 -17.56
N GLU A 11 8.60 5.28 -17.52
CA GLU A 11 9.61 4.39 -16.93
C GLU A 11 9.39 4.21 -15.43
N ASP A 12 9.13 5.30 -14.69
CA ASP A 12 8.89 5.25 -13.25
C ASP A 12 7.59 4.50 -12.92
N ARG A 13 6.51 4.72 -13.69
CA ARG A 13 5.28 3.95 -13.53
C ARG A 13 5.48 2.46 -13.80
N ALA A 14 6.24 2.10 -14.85
CA ALA A 14 6.57 0.71 -15.17
C ALA A 14 7.40 0.05 -14.05
N ALA A 15 8.31 0.82 -13.45
CA ALA A 15 9.12 0.40 -12.29
C ALA A 15 8.40 0.52 -10.94
N ARG A 16 7.08 0.81 -10.95
CA ARG A 16 6.25 1.00 -9.77
C ARG A 16 6.75 2.10 -8.81
N ARG A 17 7.40 3.13 -9.35
CA ARG A 17 7.79 4.33 -8.60
C ARG A 17 6.77 5.43 -8.78
N GLY A 18 6.42 6.12 -7.68
CA GLY A 18 5.57 7.31 -7.71
C GLY A 18 6.37 8.54 -8.12
N VAL A 19 5.81 9.35 -9.03
CA VAL A 19 6.39 10.62 -9.46
C VAL A 19 5.31 11.70 -9.53
N ALA A 20 5.71 12.96 -9.41
CA ALA A 20 4.83 14.10 -9.59
C ALA A 20 5.38 15.06 -10.63
N LEU A 21 4.55 15.46 -11.59
CA LEU A 21 4.83 16.55 -12.50
C LEU A 21 4.36 17.85 -11.85
N VAL A 22 5.28 18.74 -11.59
CA VAL A 22 5.04 20.06 -11.02
C VAL A 22 5.10 21.11 -12.11
N THR A 23 4.08 21.94 -12.22
CA THR A 23 3.98 23.00 -13.25
C THR A 23 3.64 24.32 -12.59
N ALA A 24 4.38 25.36 -12.92
CA ALA A 24 4.03 26.72 -12.51
C ALA A 24 2.79 27.19 -13.28
N LEU A 25 1.75 27.69 -12.58
CA LEU A 25 0.49 28.08 -13.21
C LEU A 25 0.57 29.45 -13.92
N ASP A 26 1.55 30.25 -13.58
CA ASP A 26 1.84 31.57 -14.23
C ASP A 26 2.77 31.44 -15.44
N ASP A 27 3.50 30.30 -15.54
CA ASP A 27 4.40 29.99 -16.64
C ASP A 27 4.46 28.47 -16.86
N ALA A 28 3.61 27.96 -17.73
CA ALA A 28 3.51 26.54 -18.04
C ALA A 28 4.81 25.93 -18.68
N ALA A 29 5.78 26.76 -19.08
CA ALA A 29 7.09 26.28 -19.52
C ALA A 29 7.97 25.87 -18.32
N THR A 30 7.72 26.43 -17.13
CA THR A 30 8.41 26.06 -15.90
C THR A 30 7.80 24.77 -15.34
N THR A 31 8.42 23.64 -15.66
CA THR A 31 8.01 22.29 -15.21
C THR A 31 9.17 21.54 -14.60
N ALA A 32 8.85 20.71 -13.61
CA ALA A 32 9.78 19.79 -13.00
C ALA A 32 9.11 18.43 -12.71
N LEU A 33 9.88 17.37 -12.69
CA LEU A 33 9.48 16.06 -12.21
C LEU A 33 10.13 15.82 -10.84
N VAL A 34 9.33 15.51 -9.84
CA VAL A 34 9.77 15.10 -8.51
C VAL A 34 9.61 13.61 -8.39
N ALA A 35 10.68 12.90 -8.05
CA ALA A 35 10.69 11.46 -7.89
C ALA A 35 11.01 11.06 -6.45
N THR A 36 10.44 9.95 -6.00
CA THR A 36 10.63 9.44 -4.64
C THR A 36 12.04 8.89 -4.38
N ASP A 37 12.78 8.58 -5.45
CA ASP A 37 14.18 8.12 -5.40
C ASP A 37 15.22 9.26 -5.39
N GLY A 38 14.75 10.53 -5.41
CA GLY A 38 15.61 11.73 -5.47
C GLY A 38 16.11 12.07 -6.87
N GLY A 39 15.68 11.35 -7.90
CA GLY A 39 16.02 11.61 -9.31
C GLY A 39 15.17 12.70 -9.93
N ASP A 40 15.04 13.86 -9.29
CA ASP A 40 14.27 15.00 -9.80
C ASP A 40 14.84 15.51 -11.14
N MET A 41 13.96 15.98 -12.02
CA MET A 41 14.33 16.49 -13.36
C MET A 41 13.59 17.80 -13.67
N GLY A 42 14.17 18.66 -14.52
CA GLY A 42 13.56 19.89 -14.99
C GLY A 42 13.96 21.12 -14.19
N ALA A 43 13.05 22.06 -13.99
CA ALA A 43 13.31 23.30 -13.30
C ALA A 43 13.61 23.11 -11.81
N ALA A 44 14.46 23.97 -11.24
CA ALA A 44 14.64 24.00 -9.79
C ALA A 44 13.35 24.44 -9.10
N LEU A 45 12.96 23.71 -8.05
CA LEU A 45 11.75 23.96 -7.29
C LEU A 45 12.06 24.54 -5.90
N PRO A 46 11.22 25.44 -5.37
CA PRO A 46 11.27 25.78 -3.96
C PRO A 46 11.13 24.53 -3.09
N ALA A 47 11.84 24.47 -1.96
CA ALA A 47 11.79 23.31 -1.06
C ALA A 47 10.36 22.96 -0.59
N ALA A 48 9.54 23.99 -0.34
CA ALA A 48 8.14 23.82 0.04
C ALA A 48 7.32 23.09 -1.05
N VAL A 49 7.54 23.44 -2.33
CA VAL A 49 6.86 22.81 -3.48
C VAL A 49 7.31 21.37 -3.65
N ARG A 50 8.62 21.11 -3.55
CA ARG A 50 9.18 19.76 -3.62
C ARG A 50 8.63 18.86 -2.51
N ASN A 51 8.58 19.35 -1.28
CA ASN A 51 8.02 18.59 -0.14
C ASN A 51 6.53 18.31 -0.34
N ALA A 52 5.76 19.27 -0.78
CA ALA A 52 4.35 19.08 -1.10
C ALA A 52 4.13 18.07 -2.25
N ALA A 53 5.04 18.03 -3.23
CA ALA A 53 4.98 17.02 -4.30
C ALA A 53 5.24 15.61 -3.76
N LEU A 54 6.20 15.43 -2.85
CA LEU A 54 6.44 14.15 -2.19
C LEU A 54 5.25 13.70 -1.32
N ASP A 55 4.61 14.65 -0.62
CA ASP A 55 3.38 14.37 0.15
C ASP A 55 2.22 13.99 -0.78
N ALA A 56 2.05 14.69 -1.88
CA ALA A 56 1.04 14.39 -2.89
C ALA A 56 1.23 12.98 -3.49
N ILE A 57 2.48 12.57 -3.77
CA ILE A 57 2.79 11.20 -4.23
C ILE A 57 2.38 10.17 -3.17
N ARG A 58 2.70 10.39 -1.89
CA ARG A 58 2.33 9.47 -0.79
C ARG A 58 0.82 9.32 -0.65
N GLN A 59 0.08 10.42 -0.82
CA GLN A 59 -1.39 10.45 -0.71
C GLN A 59 -2.08 10.02 -2.01
N ASP A 60 -1.33 9.91 -3.12
CA ASP A 60 -1.87 9.69 -4.48
C ASP A 60 -2.97 10.71 -4.78
N GLN A 61 -2.66 11.98 -4.60
CA GLN A 61 -3.61 13.08 -4.74
C GLN A 61 -2.93 14.33 -5.33
N ALA A 62 -3.44 14.80 -6.48
CA ALA A 62 -2.99 16.05 -7.07
C ALA A 62 -3.37 17.25 -6.16
N THR A 63 -2.53 18.28 -6.14
CA THR A 63 -2.73 19.45 -5.29
C THR A 63 -2.21 20.73 -5.92
N ASN A 64 -2.68 21.87 -5.42
CA ASN A 64 -2.11 23.17 -5.70
C ASN A 64 -1.27 23.63 -4.50
N VAL A 65 -0.16 24.29 -4.78
CA VAL A 65 0.78 24.81 -3.78
C VAL A 65 1.11 26.26 -4.09
N GLU A 66 1.12 27.13 -3.08
CA GLU A 66 1.64 28.49 -3.19
C GLU A 66 2.98 28.57 -2.46
N ALA A 67 4.00 29.01 -3.17
CA ALA A 67 5.33 29.22 -2.61
C ALA A 67 6.06 30.33 -3.38
N GLU A 68 6.78 31.19 -2.66
CA GLU A 68 7.58 32.31 -3.22
C GLU A 68 6.77 33.21 -4.17
N GLY A 69 5.49 33.48 -3.83
CA GLY A 69 4.59 34.31 -4.61
C GLY A 69 4.09 33.70 -5.92
N ARG A 70 4.37 32.44 -6.17
CA ARG A 70 3.91 31.67 -7.35
C ARG A 70 2.98 30.54 -6.96
N ARG A 71 2.08 30.18 -7.87
CA ARG A 71 1.18 29.03 -7.76
C ARG A 71 1.69 27.88 -8.62
N TRP A 72 1.69 26.70 -8.03
CA TRP A 72 2.16 25.47 -8.64
C TRP A 72 1.06 24.41 -8.63
N PHE A 73 0.92 23.68 -9.73
CA PHE A 73 0.08 22.49 -9.80
C PHE A 73 0.95 21.25 -9.74
N VAL A 74 0.63 20.35 -8.83
CA VAL A 74 1.29 19.06 -8.62
C VAL A 74 0.37 17.98 -9.15
N ASN A 75 0.73 17.36 -10.27
CA ASN A 75 0.01 16.23 -10.86
C ASN A 75 0.74 14.93 -10.55
N VAL A 76 0.06 13.99 -9.90
CA VAL A 76 0.65 12.74 -9.39
C VAL A 76 0.47 11.59 -10.37
N PHE A 77 1.53 10.82 -10.57
CA PHE A 77 1.55 9.56 -11.30
C PHE A 77 2.06 8.45 -10.37
N ALA A 78 1.19 7.98 -9.49
CA ALA A 78 1.47 6.86 -8.60
C ALA A 78 1.17 5.51 -9.28
N PRO A 79 1.89 4.44 -8.93
CA PRO A 79 1.51 3.09 -9.33
C PRO A 79 0.17 2.71 -8.67
N ARG A 80 -0.59 1.83 -9.34
CA ARG A 80 -1.80 1.27 -8.71
C ARG A 80 -1.43 0.58 -7.40
N PRO A 81 -2.18 0.81 -6.31
CA PRO A 81 -1.90 0.15 -5.05
C PRO A 81 -2.11 -1.36 -5.19
N ARG A 82 -1.22 -2.13 -4.56
CA ARG A 82 -1.26 -3.58 -4.58
C ARG A 82 -1.67 -4.11 -3.22
N LEU A 83 -2.54 -5.12 -3.22
CA LEU A 83 -2.95 -5.85 -2.04
C LEU A 83 -2.45 -7.29 -2.15
N ILE A 84 -1.38 -7.61 -1.42
CA ILE A 84 -0.77 -8.92 -1.39
C ILE A 84 -1.40 -9.70 -0.24
N VAL A 85 -2.06 -10.80 -0.55
CA VAL A 85 -2.82 -11.61 0.42
C VAL A 85 -2.21 -13.00 0.52
N ILE A 86 -1.79 -13.36 1.71
CA ILE A 86 -1.31 -14.70 2.05
C ILE A 86 -2.51 -15.53 2.51
N GLY A 87 -2.84 -16.54 1.71
CA GLY A 87 -3.94 -17.45 1.96
C GLY A 87 -5.16 -17.29 1.05
N ALA A 88 -5.49 -18.35 0.32
CA ALA A 88 -6.68 -18.46 -0.52
C ALA A 88 -7.94 -18.83 0.30
N VAL A 89 -8.20 -18.05 1.36
CA VAL A 89 -9.30 -18.27 2.32
C VAL A 89 -10.58 -17.54 1.89
N HIS A 90 -11.72 -17.84 2.54
CA HIS A 90 -13.01 -17.22 2.21
C HIS A 90 -13.00 -15.68 2.34
N ILE A 91 -12.25 -15.15 3.31
CA ILE A 91 -12.10 -13.69 3.48
C ILE A 91 -11.38 -13.09 2.25
N ALA A 92 -10.31 -13.73 1.78
CA ALA A 92 -9.59 -13.29 0.59
C ALA A 92 -10.48 -13.34 -0.67
N GLN A 93 -11.32 -14.37 -0.78
CA GLN A 93 -12.27 -14.51 -1.89
C GLN A 93 -13.33 -13.39 -1.88
N ALA A 94 -13.87 -13.04 -0.71
CA ALA A 94 -14.80 -11.92 -0.57
C ALA A 94 -14.12 -10.56 -0.78
N LEU A 95 -12.85 -10.43 -0.41
CA LEU A 95 -12.05 -9.20 -0.55
C LEU A 95 -11.74 -8.87 -2.01
N ALA A 96 -11.54 -9.87 -2.86
CA ALA A 96 -11.08 -9.69 -4.24
C ALA A 96 -11.96 -8.72 -5.08
N PRO A 97 -13.29 -8.91 -5.19
CA PRO A 97 -14.13 -7.97 -5.94
C PRO A 97 -14.20 -6.59 -5.30
N MET A 98 -14.12 -6.48 -3.98
CA MET A 98 -14.12 -5.20 -3.27
C MET A 98 -12.82 -4.42 -3.55
N ALA A 99 -11.67 -5.09 -3.48
CA ALA A 99 -10.36 -4.51 -3.78
C ALA A 99 -10.30 -3.98 -5.23
N ALA A 100 -10.78 -4.76 -6.19
CA ALA A 100 -10.86 -4.36 -7.59
C ALA A 100 -11.75 -3.12 -7.78
N ALA A 101 -12.92 -3.07 -7.12
CA ALA A 101 -13.86 -1.94 -7.20
C ALA A 101 -13.26 -0.62 -6.68
N VAL A 102 -12.36 -0.67 -5.69
CA VAL A 102 -11.67 0.52 -5.16
C VAL A 102 -10.27 0.74 -5.78
N GLY A 103 -9.95 0.01 -6.86
CA GLY A 103 -8.77 0.24 -7.69
C GLY A 103 -7.47 -0.38 -7.18
N TYR A 104 -7.53 -1.41 -6.33
CA TYR A 104 -6.37 -2.20 -5.90
C TYR A 104 -6.13 -3.39 -6.83
N ASP A 105 -4.87 -3.62 -7.19
CA ASP A 105 -4.43 -4.84 -7.85
C ASP A 105 -4.17 -5.90 -6.78
N MET A 106 -4.97 -6.98 -6.77
CA MET A 106 -4.84 -8.03 -5.76
C MET A 106 -3.97 -9.18 -6.26
N VAL A 107 -3.03 -9.60 -5.42
CA VAL A 107 -2.21 -10.79 -5.61
C VAL A 107 -2.49 -11.73 -4.45
N VAL A 108 -2.89 -12.98 -4.73
CA VAL A 108 -3.08 -14.01 -3.70
C VAL A 108 -1.97 -15.05 -3.79
N VAL A 109 -1.34 -15.33 -2.66
CA VAL A 109 -0.27 -16.30 -2.50
C VAL A 109 -0.74 -17.42 -1.61
N ASP A 110 -0.73 -18.66 -2.09
CA ASP A 110 -1.04 -19.86 -1.30
C ASP A 110 -0.39 -21.08 -1.97
N PRO A 111 0.44 -21.88 -1.27
CA PRO A 111 1.07 -23.06 -1.85
C PRO A 111 0.05 -24.17 -2.16
N ARG A 112 -1.15 -24.10 -1.59
CA ARG A 112 -2.21 -25.08 -1.77
C ARG A 112 -3.04 -24.77 -3.01
N GLY A 113 -2.58 -25.18 -4.19
CA GLY A 113 -3.19 -24.86 -5.48
C GLY A 113 -4.68 -25.22 -5.59
N ALA A 114 -5.16 -26.22 -4.85
CA ALA A 114 -6.58 -26.59 -4.81
C ALA A 114 -7.51 -25.48 -4.27
N PHE A 115 -6.97 -24.53 -3.51
CA PHE A 115 -7.73 -23.39 -2.98
C PHE A 115 -7.61 -22.13 -3.85
N LEU A 116 -6.59 -22.05 -4.70
CA LEU A 116 -6.29 -20.87 -5.51
C LEU A 116 -6.63 -21.13 -7.00
N THR A 117 -7.91 -21.35 -7.27
CA THR A 117 -8.42 -21.62 -8.63
C THR A 117 -8.99 -20.36 -9.29
N PRO A 118 -8.98 -20.26 -10.64
CA PRO A 118 -9.56 -19.13 -11.37
C PRO A 118 -11.04 -18.88 -11.04
N ASP A 119 -11.82 -19.94 -10.82
CA ASP A 119 -13.24 -19.81 -10.47
C ASP A 119 -13.46 -19.18 -9.10
N ARG A 120 -12.55 -19.43 -8.15
CA ARG A 120 -12.63 -18.84 -6.81
C ARG A 120 -12.06 -17.44 -6.75
N PHE A 121 -11.11 -17.11 -7.62
CA PHE A 121 -10.41 -15.82 -7.64
C PHE A 121 -10.37 -15.22 -9.05
N PRO A 122 -11.53 -14.90 -9.65
CA PRO A 122 -11.57 -14.33 -11.00
C PRO A 122 -10.92 -12.94 -11.01
N GLY A 123 -10.04 -12.71 -11.99
CA GLY A 123 -9.35 -11.43 -12.17
C GLY A 123 -8.25 -11.11 -11.16
N VAL A 124 -7.89 -12.07 -10.29
CA VAL A 124 -6.82 -11.93 -9.29
C VAL A 124 -5.53 -12.55 -9.84
N THR A 125 -4.39 -11.92 -9.56
CA THR A 125 -3.08 -12.53 -9.82
C THR A 125 -2.81 -13.63 -8.79
N ALA A 126 -2.90 -14.89 -9.21
CA ALA A 126 -2.67 -16.06 -8.38
C ALA A 126 -1.18 -16.47 -8.39
N ARG A 127 -0.63 -16.80 -7.22
CA ARG A 127 0.72 -17.34 -7.03
C ARG A 127 0.66 -18.60 -6.17
N ILE A 128 0.80 -19.76 -6.82
CA ILE A 128 0.83 -21.06 -6.13
C ILE A 128 2.28 -21.33 -5.72
N ALA A 129 2.69 -20.77 -4.60
CA ALA A 129 4.05 -20.85 -4.08
C ALA A 129 4.07 -20.54 -2.57
N TRP A 130 5.17 -20.87 -1.92
CA TRP A 130 5.43 -20.41 -0.57
C TRP A 130 5.73 -18.90 -0.54
N PRO A 131 5.30 -18.18 0.52
CA PRO A 131 5.52 -16.72 0.59
C PRO A 131 6.99 -16.31 0.48
N GLU A 132 7.89 -17.03 1.12
CA GLU A 132 9.34 -16.77 1.12
C GLU A 132 9.96 -16.87 -0.27
N ASP A 133 9.42 -17.71 -1.13
CA ASP A 133 9.92 -17.89 -2.50
C ASP A 133 9.43 -16.77 -3.42
N VAL A 134 8.16 -16.39 -3.29
CA VAL A 134 7.50 -15.55 -4.30
C VAL A 134 7.43 -14.06 -3.93
N LEU A 135 7.44 -13.69 -2.65
CA LEU A 135 7.37 -12.28 -2.26
C LEU A 135 8.55 -11.44 -2.74
N PRO A 136 9.81 -11.95 -2.77
CA PRO A 136 10.93 -11.25 -3.38
C PRO A 136 10.73 -10.97 -4.88
N GLU A 137 10.11 -11.90 -5.63
CA GLU A 137 9.81 -11.74 -7.07
C GLU A 137 8.68 -10.72 -7.31
N ILE A 138 7.63 -10.74 -6.45
CA ILE A 138 6.53 -9.78 -6.51
C ILE A 138 7.05 -8.36 -6.27
N GLY A 139 8.05 -8.20 -5.41
CA GLY A 139 8.60 -6.93 -4.97
C GLY A 139 7.67 -6.20 -3.99
N LEU A 140 8.16 -5.97 -2.79
CA LEU A 140 7.42 -5.30 -1.71
C LEU A 140 7.77 -3.81 -1.72
N ASP A 141 6.88 -2.98 -2.24
CA ASP A 141 7.09 -1.54 -2.46
C ASP A 141 6.18 -0.65 -1.60
N PRO A 142 6.44 0.68 -1.52
CA PRO A 142 5.62 1.61 -0.73
C PRO A 142 4.16 1.74 -1.18
N ALA A 143 3.80 1.27 -2.39
CA ALA A 143 2.43 1.24 -2.87
C ALA A 143 1.74 -0.12 -2.63
N SER A 144 2.36 -1.00 -1.84
CA SER A 144 1.84 -2.33 -1.53
C SER A 144 1.43 -2.46 -0.07
N ALA A 145 0.36 -3.22 0.16
CA ALA A 145 -0.10 -3.71 1.46
C ALA A 145 -0.01 -5.23 1.50
N LEU A 146 0.31 -5.82 2.66
CA LEU A 146 0.33 -7.25 2.87
C LEU A 146 -0.67 -7.66 3.94
N LEU A 147 -1.44 -8.72 3.66
CA LEU A 147 -2.43 -9.32 4.56
C LEU A 147 -2.09 -10.80 4.79
N ALA A 148 -1.78 -11.19 6.01
CA ALA A 148 -1.61 -12.57 6.43
C ALA A 148 -2.94 -13.10 7.00
N LEU A 149 -3.64 -13.97 6.24
CA LEU A 149 -5.01 -14.39 6.52
C LEU A 149 -5.17 -15.90 6.78
N THR A 150 -4.09 -16.66 6.86
CA THR A 150 -4.19 -18.14 6.96
C THR A 150 -4.38 -18.67 8.38
N HIS A 151 -3.93 -17.98 9.40
CA HIS A 151 -3.70 -18.45 10.77
C HIS A 151 -2.64 -19.57 10.89
N ASP A 152 -2.01 -19.98 9.80
CA ASP A 152 -0.92 -20.95 9.81
C ASP A 152 0.42 -20.22 9.95
N PRO A 153 1.16 -20.41 11.06
CA PRO A 153 2.46 -19.77 11.24
C PRO A 153 3.47 -20.10 10.14
N LYS A 154 3.33 -21.27 9.49
CA LYS A 154 4.25 -21.64 8.40
C LYS A 154 4.10 -20.78 7.15
N LEU A 155 2.94 -20.17 6.97
CA LEU A 155 2.66 -19.25 5.86
C LEU A 155 2.72 -17.79 6.31
N ASP A 156 2.10 -17.48 7.47
CA ASP A 156 1.97 -16.11 7.94
C ASP A 156 3.32 -15.53 8.44
N ASP A 157 4.11 -16.30 9.20
CA ASP A 157 5.34 -15.78 9.82
C ASP A 157 6.44 -15.43 8.79
N PRO A 158 6.78 -16.29 7.78
CA PRO A 158 7.73 -15.91 6.75
C PRO A 158 7.29 -14.68 5.95
N ALA A 159 5.99 -14.59 5.62
CA ALA A 159 5.45 -13.43 4.92
C ALA A 159 5.56 -12.15 5.74
N LEU A 160 5.24 -12.19 7.03
CA LEU A 160 5.34 -11.05 7.94
C LEU A 160 6.78 -10.62 8.18
N THR A 161 7.72 -11.57 8.27
CA THR A 161 9.15 -11.29 8.36
C THR A 161 9.62 -10.46 7.17
N LEU A 162 9.34 -10.90 5.95
CA LEU A 162 9.68 -10.15 4.73
C LEU A 162 8.96 -8.79 4.66
N ALA A 163 7.70 -8.73 5.10
CA ALA A 163 6.91 -7.50 5.13
C ALA A 163 7.48 -6.46 6.11
N LEU A 164 7.98 -6.88 7.27
CA LEU A 164 8.60 -6.01 8.26
C LEU A 164 9.92 -5.39 7.77
N ASP A 165 10.65 -6.08 6.89
CA ASP A 165 11.87 -5.57 6.26
C ASP A 165 11.59 -4.64 5.06
N ALA A 166 10.35 -4.64 4.56
CA ALA A 166 9.95 -3.88 3.39
C ALA A 166 9.25 -2.55 3.72
N PRO A 167 9.24 -1.57 2.78
CA PRO A 167 8.62 -0.28 2.98
C PRO A 167 7.11 -0.27 2.69
N LEU A 168 6.40 -1.35 3.03
CA LEU A 168 4.96 -1.45 2.83
C LEU A 168 4.20 -0.36 3.59
N PHE A 169 3.14 0.20 2.97
CA PHE A 169 2.30 1.18 3.66
C PHE A 169 1.36 0.54 4.69
N TYR A 170 1.09 -0.77 4.58
CA TYR A 170 0.21 -1.49 5.49
C TYR A 170 0.62 -2.97 5.63
N ILE A 171 0.59 -3.48 6.85
CA ILE A 171 0.79 -4.90 7.16
C ILE A 171 -0.35 -5.31 8.09
N GLY A 172 -1.19 -6.24 7.66
CA GLY A 172 -2.30 -6.74 8.46
C GLY A 172 -2.20 -8.24 8.73
N ALA A 173 -2.62 -8.67 9.92
CA ALA A 173 -2.59 -10.08 10.27
C ALA A 173 -3.89 -10.51 10.96
N LEU A 174 -4.52 -11.56 10.42
CA LEU A 174 -5.72 -12.15 10.97
C LEU A 174 -5.41 -12.88 12.27
N GLY A 175 -6.37 -12.89 13.19
CA GLY A 175 -6.28 -13.62 14.45
C GLY A 175 -6.77 -12.80 15.64
N SER A 176 -7.04 -13.49 16.75
CA SER A 176 -7.39 -12.85 18.01
C SER A 176 -6.17 -12.14 18.64
N THR A 177 -6.40 -11.28 19.62
CA THR A 177 -5.34 -10.67 20.45
C THR A 177 -4.40 -11.74 21.04
N ARG A 178 -4.94 -12.88 21.45
CA ARG A 178 -4.14 -14.01 21.96
C ARG A 178 -3.25 -14.62 20.87
N THR A 179 -3.77 -14.76 19.64
CA THR A 179 -3.01 -15.25 18.49
C THR A 179 -1.89 -14.27 18.14
N HIS A 180 -2.21 -12.98 18.17
CA HIS A 180 -1.22 -11.92 17.92
C HIS A 180 -0.10 -11.92 18.96
N ALA A 181 -0.40 -12.06 20.25
CA ALA A 181 0.64 -12.13 21.29
C ALA A 181 1.63 -13.28 21.06
N LYS A 182 1.14 -14.45 20.63
CA LYS A 182 2.02 -15.58 20.26
C LYS A 182 2.87 -15.27 19.01
N ARG A 183 2.32 -14.53 18.03
CA ARG A 183 3.04 -14.08 16.84
C ARG A 183 4.14 -13.09 17.20
N VAL A 184 3.84 -12.13 18.08
CA VAL A 184 4.83 -11.17 18.59
C VAL A 184 6.03 -11.90 19.20
N ALA A 185 5.81 -12.88 20.09
CA ALA A 185 6.90 -13.66 20.69
C ALA A 185 7.80 -14.33 19.64
N ARG A 186 7.22 -14.93 18.60
CA ARG A 186 8.02 -15.56 17.52
C ARG A 186 8.78 -14.56 16.67
N LEU A 187 8.22 -13.37 16.44
CA LEU A 187 8.90 -12.30 15.70
C LEU A 187 10.05 -11.68 16.54
N GLU A 188 9.86 -11.56 17.86
CA GLU A 188 10.94 -11.15 18.78
C GLU A 188 12.07 -12.17 18.81
N GLU A 189 11.75 -13.49 18.87
CA GLU A 189 12.71 -14.57 18.73
C GLU A 189 13.47 -14.54 17.39
N ALA A 190 12.79 -14.09 16.31
CA ALA A 190 13.42 -13.87 15.00
C ALA A 190 14.24 -12.57 14.90
N GLY A 191 14.34 -11.78 15.98
CA GLY A 191 15.17 -10.60 16.07
C GLY A 191 14.50 -9.26 15.71
N PHE A 192 13.19 -9.22 15.57
CA PHE A 192 12.47 -7.96 15.32
C PHE A 192 12.23 -7.21 16.63
N ASP A 193 12.51 -5.93 16.65
CA ASP A 193 12.20 -5.06 17.77
C ASP A 193 10.71 -4.68 17.82
N ALA A 194 10.23 -4.23 18.99
CA ALA A 194 8.86 -3.87 19.22
C ALA A 194 8.37 -2.74 18.28
N GLY A 195 9.24 -1.78 17.94
CA GLY A 195 8.90 -0.69 17.02
C GLY A 195 8.56 -1.17 15.62
N ARG A 196 9.28 -2.18 15.13
CA ARG A 196 8.98 -2.81 13.84
C ARG A 196 7.71 -3.65 13.91
N ILE A 197 7.53 -4.44 14.97
CA ILE A 197 6.36 -5.32 15.15
C ILE A 197 5.07 -4.51 15.24
N THR A 198 5.07 -3.32 15.83
CA THR A 198 3.90 -2.43 15.92
C THR A 198 3.36 -1.95 14.57
N ARG A 199 4.10 -2.14 13.46
CA ARG A 199 3.59 -1.91 12.11
C ARG A 199 2.53 -2.93 11.69
N ILE A 200 2.41 -4.06 12.41
CA ILE A 200 1.41 -5.08 12.11
C ILE A 200 0.08 -4.71 12.76
N HIS A 201 -0.93 -4.43 11.94
CA HIS A 201 -2.31 -4.27 12.37
C HIS A 201 -2.91 -5.64 12.72
N ALA A 202 -3.12 -5.90 14.00
CA ALA A 202 -3.69 -7.17 14.49
C ALA A 202 -4.48 -6.95 15.80
N PRO A 203 -5.72 -7.42 15.88
CA PRO A 203 -6.52 -8.05 14.81
C PRO A 203 -6.71 -7.13 13.62
N VAL A 204 -6.56 -7.67 12.38
CA VAL A 204 -6.71 -6.90 11.15
C VAL A 204 -8.14 -6.43 10.94
N GLY A 205 -8.30 -5.20 10.47
CA GLY A 205 -9.59 -4.60 10.14
C GLY A 205 -10.18 -3.71 11.24
N LEU A 206 -11.03 -2.79 10.84
CA LEU A 206 -11.72 -1.88 11.75
C LEU A 206 -12.73 -2.65 12.64
N ALA A 207 -12.86 -2.23 13.90
CA ALA A 207 -13.78 -2.83 14.87
C ALA A 207 -15.25 -2.43 14.58
N ILE A 208 -15.82 -2.96 13.49
CA ILE A 208 -17.21 -2.69 13.06
C ILE A 208 -18.20 -3.76 13.51
N GLY A 209 -17.76 -4.75 14.30
CA GLY A 209 -18.60 -5.86 14.71
C GLY A 209 -18.78 -6.95 13.65
N ALA A 210 -17.87 -7.03 12.65
CA ALA A 210 -17.88 -8.00 11.57
C ALA A 210 -17.88 -9.45 12.06
N ARG A 211 -18.72 -10.31 11.46
CA ARG A 211 -18.88 -11.74 11.81
C ARG A 211 -18.72 -12.68 10.63
N THR A 212 -19.18 -12.27 9.45
CA THR A 212 -19.10 -13.06 8.23
C THR A 212 -17.84 -12.74 7.44
N ALA A 213 -17.40 -13.66 6.56
CA ALA A 213 -16.22 -13.42 5.73
C ALA A 213 -16.31 -12.13 4.88
N PRO A 214 -17.45 -11.79 4.25
CA PRO A 214 -17.61 -10.51 3.56
C PRO A 214 -17.54 -9.28 4.49
N GLU A 215 -18.12 -9.34 5.69
CA GLU A 215 -18.02 -8.23 6.64
C GLU A 215 -16.59 -8.02 7.15
N ILE A 216 -15.87 -9.13 7.39
CA ILE A 216 -14.45 -9.08 7.78
C ILE A 216 -13.62 -8.51 6.62
N ALA A 217 -13.88 -8.94 5.38
CA ALA A 217 -13.21 -8.38 4.19
C ALA A 217 -13.46 -6.88 4.05
N LEU A 218 -14.69 -6.40 4.27
CA LEU A 218 -15.03 -4.99 4.28
C LEU A 218 -14.27 -4.23 5.38
N SER A 219 -14.22 -4.78 6.60
CA SER A 219 -13.51 -4.15 7.73
C SER A 219 -12.02 -4.01 7.45
N ILE A 220 -11.40 -5.04 6.85
CA ILE A 220 -9.99 -5.04 6.44
C ILE A 220 -9.74 -3.99 5.36
N LEU A 221 -10.53 -3.99 4.29
CA LEU A 221 -10.35 -3.05 3.19
C LEU A 221 -10.52 -1.60 3.65
N SER A 222 -11.49 -1.35 4.53
CA SER A 222 -11.70 -0.03 5.12
C SER A 222 -10.49 0.45 5.92
N GLU A 223 -9.86 -0.42 6.71
CA GLU A 223 -8.63 -0.09 7.44
C GLU A 223 -7.46 0.18 6.49
N VAL A 224 -7.25 -0.67 5.47
CA VAL A 224 -6.21 -0.49 4.44
C VAL A 224 -6.35 0.86 3.74
N VAL A 225 -7.57 1.22 3.32
CA VAL A 225 -7.86 2.51 2.68
C VAL A 225 -7.60 3.67 3.64
N ALA A 226 -8.02 3.54 4.91
CA ALA A 226 -7.82 4.57 5.92
C ALA A 226 -6.33 4.83 6.18
N VAL A 227 -5.53 3.79 6.38
CA VAL A 227 -4.08 3.93 6.58
C VAL A 227 -3.43 4.58 5.37
N ARG A 228 -3.79 4.16 4.16
CA ARG A 228 -3.24 4.76 2.92
C ARG A 228 -3.57 6.24 2.78
N ARG A 229 -4.81 6.67 3.12
CA ARG A 229 -5.30 8.04 2.88
C ARG A 229 -5.04 8.98 4.05
N LEU A 230 -5.02 8.48 5.27
CA LEU A 230 -4.95 9.27 6.51
C LEU A 230 -3.62 9.07 7.26
N GLY A 231 -2.76 8.13 6.82
CA GLY A 231 -1.52 7.78 7.49
C GLY A 231 -1.71 6.87 8.72
N SER A 232 -2.91 6.75 9.27
CA SER A 232 -3.22 5.81 10.35
C SER A 232 -4.72 5.50 10.41
N ALA A 233 -5.08 4.29 10.86
CA ALA A 233 -6.47 3.93 11.17
C ALA A 233 -7.03 4.70 12.38
N GLU A 234 -6.16 5.20 13.25
CA GLU A 234 -6.54 5.98 14.44
C GLU A 234 -7.07 7.37 14.08
N ALA A 235 -6.67 7.92 12.93
CA ALA A 235 -7.22 9.17 12.39
C ALA A 235 -8.73 9.07 12.11
N LEU A 236 -9.28 7.88 11.88
CA LEU A 236 -10.73 7.65 11.74
C LEU A 236 -11.53 7.95 13.02
N ARG A 237 -10.90 7.88 14.19
CA ARG A 237 -11.53 8.21 15.47
C ARG A 237 -11.65 9.72 15.69
N ARG A 238 -10.87 10.51 14.94
CA ARG A 238 -10.96 11.98 14.96
C ARG A 238 -11.92 12.40 13.84
N ARG A 239 -13.16 12.72 14.22
CA ARG A 239 -14.11 13.35 13.31
C ARG A 239 -13.46 14.63 12.74
N PRO A 240 -13.35 14.82 11.41
CA PRO A 240 -12.84 16.08 10.87
C PRO A 240 -13.71 17.23 11.41
N PRO A 241 -13.12 18.41 11.70
CA PRO A 241 -13.92 19.58 12.08
C PRO A 241 -14.94 19.82 10.96
N LYS A 242 -16.19 20.04 11.36
CA LYS A 242 -17.24 20.41 10.40
C LYS A 242 -16.81 21.73 9.76
N GLY A 243 -16.49 21.70 8.46
CA GLY A 243 -16.38 22.88 7.64
C GLY A 243 -17.73 23.54 7.46
#